data_141ebce4c21d43c07b11fa99641bd6ec
#
_entry.id   141ebce4c21d43c07b11fa99641bd6ec
#
_cell.length_a   1.000
_cell.length_b   1.000
_cell.length_c   1.000
_cell.angle_alpha   90.00
_cell.angle_beta   90.00
_cell.angle_gamma   90.00
#
_symmetry.space_group_name_H-M   'P 1'
#
loop_
_entity.id
_entity.type
_entity.pdbx_description
1 polymer ?
#
loop_
_entity_poly.entity_id
_entity_poly.type
_entity_poly.pdbx_seq_one_letter_code
_entity_poly.pdbx_strand_id
1 'polypeptide(L)'
;MKKVLFAIIFILFSSANVNAGCGDPLTEGVDYSNCRFSDAQDLQGSYLPNSNLSFSSFIQVNFDKSIMMNSNLSFGTFPESTFVRANLYESVSIGANFEKTNFTGSNLTRVDFMGATYQIQIYHFQVLFK
;
A
#
# COMPACT_ATOMS: atom_id res chain seq x y z
N MET A 1 24.60 11.68 42.30
CA MET A 1 24.64 11.57 40.83
C MET A 1 23.92 10.31 40.43
N LYS A 2 22.67 10.42 39.95
CA LYS A 2 21.91 9.27 39.47
C LYS A 2 22.27 9.07 38.01
N LYS A 3 22.96 7.97 37.67
CA LYS A 3 23.21 7.55 36.31
C LYS A 3 21.88 7.04 35.73
N VAL A 4 21.31 7.77 34.81
CA VAL A 4 20.19 7.31 34.00
C VAL A 4 20.74 6.30 33.02
N LEU A 5 20.48 5.03 33.25
CA LEU A 5 20.80 3.94 32.35
C LEU A 5 19.79 4.00 31.20
N PHE A 6 20.16 4.53 30.05
CA PHE A 6 19.38 4.35 28.83
C PHE A 6 19.46 2.88 28.43
N ALA A 7 18.46 2.12 28.82
CA ALA A 7 18.24 0.81 28.24
C ALA A 7 17.80 1.00 26.79
N ILE A 8 18.74 0.82 25.85
CA ILE A 8 18.41 0.64 24.44
C ILE A 8 17.74 -0.73 24.36
N ILE A 9 16.42 -0.72 24.32
CA ILE A 9 15.67 -1.92 23.99
C ILE A 9 15.88 -2.16 22.50
N PHE A 10 16.85 -3.01 22.18
CA PHE A 10 16.94 -3.65 20.88
C PHE A 10 15.72 -4.59 20.79
N ILE A 11 14.64 -4.10 20.24
CA ILE A 11 13.55 -4.95 19.80
C ILE A 11 14.11 -5.73 18.62
N LEU A 12 14.54 -6.96 18.88
CA LEU A 12 14.75 -7.95 17.85
C LEU A 12 13.41 -8.12 17.14
N PHE A 13 13.26 -7.52 15.98
CA PHE A 13 12.20 -7.86 15.05
C PHE A 13 12.46 -9.30 14.60
N SER A 14 11.99 -10.24 15.40
CA SER A 14 11.69 -11.57 14.93
C SER A 14 10.63 -11.37 13.84
N SER A 15 10.89 -11.84 12.63
CA SER A 15 9.96 -11.94 11.53
C SER A 15 8.83 -12.93 11.89
N ALA A 16 8.08 -12.63 12.93
CA ALA A 16 6.80 -13.27 13.13
C ALA A 16 5.86 -12.65 12.09
N ASN A 17 5.23 -13.48 11.25
CA ASN A 17 4.05 -13.11 10.51
C ASN A 17 3.02 -12.60 11.53
N VAL A 18 3.08 -11.32 11.81
CA VAL A 18 2.05 -10.69 12.62
C VAL A 18 0.88 -10.56 11.68
N ASN A 19 -0.10 -11.43 11.84
CA ASN A 19 -1.43 -11.19 11.30
C ASN A 19 -1.90 -9.90 11.98
N ALA A 20 -1.58 -8.75 11.35
CA ALA A 20 -2.00 -7.46 11.87
C ALA A 20 -3.52 -7.42 11.85
N GLY A 21 -4.13 -7.04 12.94
CA GLY A 21 -5.56 -6.72 12.92
C GLY A 21 -5.78 -5.50 12.01
N CYS A 22 -6.90 -5.41 11.34
CA CYS A 22 -7.21 -4.32 10.40
C CYS A 22 -7.16 -2.90 11.00
N GLY A 23 -6.91 -2.76 12.29
CA GLY A 23 -6.73 -1.50 13.01
C GLY A 23 -5.30 -1.21 13.45
N ASP A 24 -4.34 -2.04 13.11
CA ASP A 24 -2.95 -1.84 13.50
C ASP A 24 -2.30 -0.67 12.73
N PRO A 25 -1.21 -0.07 13.25
CA PRO A 25 -0.51 1.00 12.56
C PRO A 25 0.02 0.59 11.18
N LEU A 26 -0.07 1.49 10.22
CA LEU A 26 0.49 1.33 8.88
C LEU A 26 2.02 1.33 8.96
N THR A 27 2.63 0.16 8.80
CA THR A 27 4.08 -0.03 8.88
C THR A 27 4.58 -0.96 7.79
N GLU A 28 5.89 -0.94 7.56
CA GLU A 28 6.55 -1.86 6.64
C GLU A 28 6.25 -3.34 7.00
N GLY A 29 5.99 -4.14 5.98
CA GLY A 29 5.79 -5.58 6.11
C GLY A 29 4.48 -5.98 6.82
N VAL A 30 3.57 -5.04 7.02
CA VAL A 30 2.28 -5.34 7.68
C VAL A 30 1.43 -6.27 6.82
N ASP A 31 0.68 -7.14 7.47
CA ASP A 31 -0.31 -8.00 6.82
C ASP A 31 -1.73 -7.48 7.09
N TYR A 32 -2.29 -6.82 6.10
CA TYR A 32 -3.68 -6.35 6.05
C TYR A 32 -4.55 -7.17 5.10
N SER A 33 -4.13 -8.38 4.78
CA SER A 33 -4.94 -9.23 3.90
C SER A 33 -6.35 -9.46 4.45
N ASN A 34 -7.32 -9.46 3.55
CA ASN A 34 -8.74 -9.61 3.88
C ASN A 34 -9.33 -8.50 4.78
N CYS A 35 -8.64 -7.37 4.93
CA CYS A 35 -9.14 -6.24 5.68
C CYS A 35 -10.13 -5.38 4.87
N ARG A 36 -11.05 -4.74 5.58
CA ARG A 36 -11.91 -3.72 5.00
C ARG A 36 -11.61 -2.39 5.68
N PHE A 37 -11.11 -1.45 4.89
CA PHE A 37 -10.90 -0.08 5.33
C PHE A 37 -12.11 0.75 4.95
N SER A 38 -12.61 1.53 5.91
CA SER A 38 -13.82 2.32 5.73
C SER A 38 -13.61 3.50 4.81
N ASP A 39 -14.70 3.94 4.23
CA ASP A 39 -14.80 4.93 3.18
C ASP A 39 -14.00 6.21 3.46
N ALA A 40 -13.30 6.68 2.43
CA ALA A 40 -12.57 7.96 2.42
C ALA A 40 -11.45 8.09 3.48
N GLN A 41 -10.85 6.98 3.94
CA GLN A 41 -9.70 7.06 4.85
C GLN A 41 -8.51 7.75 4.18
N ASP A 42 -7.87 8.66 4.91
CA ASP A 42 -6.66 9.34 4.45
C ASP A 42 -5.42 8.55 4.90
N LEU A 43 -4.79 7.87 3.94
CA LEU A 43 -3.56 7.11 4.09
C LEU A 43 -2.41 7.78 3.32
N GLN A 44 -2.52 9.09 3.08
CA GLN A 44 -1.51 9.86 2.36
C GLN A 44 -0.13 9.72 3.00
N GLY A 45 0.88 9.45 2.19
CA GLY A 45 2.26 9.33 2.64
C GLY A 45 2.55 8.10 3.50
N SER A 46 1.65 7.14 3.58
CA SER A 46 1.88 5.91 4.34
C SER A 46 3.11 5.15 3.84
N TYR A 47 3.84 4.52 4.77
CA TYR A 47 5.03 3.73 4.50
C TYR A 47 4.71 2.23 4.65
N LEU A 48 4.45 1.58 3.52
CA LEU A 48 3.93 0.20 3.42
C LEU A 48 4.77 -0.70 2.50
N PRO A 49 6.11 -0.58 2.43
CA PRO A 49 6.86 -1.48 1.59
C PRO A 49 6.77 -2.94 2.11
N ASN A 50 6.84 -3.90 1.22
CA ASN A 50 6.78 -5.34 1.54
C ASN A 50 5.50 -5.78 2.28
N SER A 51 4.44 -4.97 2.24
CA SER A 51 3.19 -5.24 2.94
C SER A 51 2.24 -6.12 2.14
N ASN A 52 1.38 -6.85 2.82
CA ASN A 52 0.35 -7.67 2.21
C ASN A 52 -1.03 -7.00 2.36
N LEU A 53 -1.56 -6.50 1.25
CA LEU A 53 -2.86 -5.85 1.14
C LEU A 53 -3.83 -6.68 0.28
N SER A 54 -3.52 -7.96 0.07
CA SER A 54 -4.30 -8.82 -0.81
C SER A 54 -5.70 -9.09 -0.26
N PHE A 55 -6.67 -9.24 -1.17
CA PHE A 55 -8.08 -9.48 -0.84
C PHE A 55 -8.73 -8.41 0.05
N SER A 56 -8.10 -7.25 0.20
CA SER A 56 -8.60 -6.16 1.02
C SER A 56 -9.45 -5.17 0.23
N SER A 57 -10.30 -4.43 0.93
CA SER A 57 -11.16 -3.41 0.34
C SER A 57 -10.79 -2.02 0.83
N PHE A 58 -10.49 -1.12 -0.13
CA PHE A 58 -10.09 0.27 0.08
C PHE A 58 -10.92 1.17 -0.84
N ILE A 59 -12.15 1.48 -0.44
CA ILE A 59 -13.07 2.29 -1.25
C ILE A 59 -12.83 3.77 -0.97
N GLN A 60 -12.55 4.57 -2.02
CA GLN A 60 -12.32 6.02 -1.91
C GLN A 60 -11.18 6.40 -0.95
N VAL A 61 -10.17 5.53 -0.81
CA VAL A 61 -9.03 5.76 0.09
C VAL A 61 -7.96 6.61 -0.61
N ASN A 62 -7.37 7.53 0.13
CA ASN A 62 -6.27 8.36 -0.33
C ASN A 62 -4.91 7.72 0.01
N PHE A 63 -4.20 7.20 -1.01
CA PHE A 63 -2.83 6.68 -0.91
C PHE A 63 -1.81 7.61 -1.58
N ASP A 64 -2.12 8.88 -1.76
CA ASP A 64 -1.22 9.81 -2.43
C ASP A 64 0.15 9.86 -1.73
N LYS A 65 1.22 9.83 -2.52
CA LYS A 65 2.60 9.85 -2.03
C LYS A 65 2.98 8.67 -1.11
N SER A 66 2.16 7.64 -1.01
CA SER A 66 2.50 6.44 -0.25
C SER A 66 3.68 5.68 -0.87
N ILE A 67 4.41 4.93 -0.05
CA ILE A 67 5.50 4.05 -0.47
C ILE A 67 5.04 2.61 -0.26
N MET A 68 4.81 1.89 -1.36
CA MET A 68 4.24 0.54 -1.38
C MET A 68 5.08 -0.40 -2.26
N MET A 69 6.38 -0.19 -2.27
CA MET A 69 7.31 -1.03 -3.06
C MET A 69 7.25 -2.48 -2.60
N ASN A 70 7.31 -3.43 -3.55
CA ASN A 70 7.27 -4.87 -3.28
C ASN A 70 6.04 -5.35 -2.50
N SER A 71 4.97 -4.56 -2.44
CA SER A 71 3.75 -4.93 -1.72
C SER A 71 2.83 -5.79 -2.58
N ASN A 72 2.01 -6.61 -1.93
CA ASN A 72 1.01 -7.44 -2.58
C ASN A 72 -0.38 -6.81 -2.44
N LEU A 73 -0.93 -6.34 -3.57
CA LEU A 73 -2.28 -5.78 -3.68
C LEU A 73 -3.23 -6.74 -4.42
N SER A 74 -2.83 -7.99 -4.67
CA SER A 74 -3.57 -8.93 -5.51
C SER A 74 -4.98 -9.18 -4.98
N PHE A 75 -5.95 -9.20 -5.91
CA PHE A 75 -7.36 -9.38 -5.61
C PHE A 75 -7.95 -8.35 -4.63
N GLY A 76 -7.21 -7.27 -4.37
CA GLY A 76 -7.70 -6.12 -3.61
C GLY A 76 -8.66 -5.26 -4.43
N THR A 77 -9.52 -4.50 -3.78
CA THR A 77 -10.45 -3.58 -4.43
C THR A 77 -10.17 -2.15 -3.99
N PHE A 78 -9.89 -1.28 -4.95
CA PHE A 78 -9.47 0.12 -4.73
C PHE A 78 -10.34 1.11 -5.53
N PRO A 79 -11.67 0.93 -5.63
CA PRO A 79 -12.49 1.78 -6.48
C PRO A 79 -12.47 3.22 -5.98
N GLU A 80 -12.35 4.16 -6.95
CA GLU A 80 -12.34 5.60 -6.70
C GLU A 80 -11.23 6.07 -5.74
N SER A 81 -10.21 5.23 -5.46
CA SER A 81 -9.06 5.59 -4.62
C SER A 81 -8.03 6.39 -5.39
N THR A 82 -7.14 7.07 -4.68
CA THR A 82 -6.07 7.85 -5.28
C THR A 82 -4.69 7.35 -4.88
N PHE A 83 -3.77 7.29 -5.85
CA PHE A 83 -2.36 6.91 -5.69
C PHE A 83 -1.46 7.95 -6.34
N VAL A 84 -1.84 9.23 -6.30
CA VAL A 84 -1.10 10.31 -6.94
C VAL A 84 0.32 10.39 -6.38
N ARG A 85 1.33 10.24 -7.26
CA ARG A 85 2.74 10.22 -6.87
C ARG A 85 3.12 9.12 -5.88
N ALA A 86 2.33 8.07 -5.77
CA ALA A 86 2.67 6.89 -4.97
C ALA A 86 3.79 6.08 -5.63
N ASN A 87 4.55 5.34 -4.83
CA ASN A 87 5.60 4.46 -5.32
C ASN A 87 5.19 2.99 -5.12
N LEU A 88 4.79 2.34 -6.22
CA LEU A 88 4.40 0.92 -6.27
C LEU A 88 5.46 0.04 -6.97
N TYR A 89 6.70 0.50 -7.05
CA TYR A 89 7.77 -0.24 -7.72
C TYR A 89 7.80 -1.72 -7.31
N GLU A 90 7.82 -2.62 -8.31
CA GLU A 90 7.83 -4.09 -8.11
C GLU A 90 6.68 -4.65 -7.25
N SER A 91 5.59 -3.94 -7.07
CA SER A 91 4.41 -4.47 -6.39
C SER A 91 3.65 -5.48 -7.26
N VAL A 92 2.85 -6.33 -6.62
CA VAL A 92 2.00 -7.32 -7.29
C VAL A 92 0.54 -6.93 -7.11
N SER A 93 -0.19 -6.78 -8.22
CA SER A 93 -1.59 -6.33 -8.26
C SER A 93 -2.46 -7.24 -9.13
N ILE A 94 -2.16 -8.55 -9.12
CA ILE A 94 -2.85 -9.55 -9.94
C ILE A 94 -4.35 -9.60 -9.57
N GLY A 95 -5.20 -9.47 -10.57
CA GLY A 95 -6.66 -9.53 -10.38
C GLY A 95 -7.24 -8.42 -9.50
N ALA A 96 -6.48 -7.37 -9.19
CA ALA A 96 -6.96 -6.25 -8.39
C ALA A 96 -7.97 -5.38 -9.17
N ASN A 97 -8.91 -4.76 -8.48
CA ASN A 97 -9.86 -3.82 -9.06
C ASN A 97 -9.44 -2.38 -8.74
N PHE A 98 -9.05 -1.64 -9.77
CA PHE A 98 -8.70 -0.22 -9.72
C PHE A 98 -9.69 0.64 -10.51
N GLU A 99 -10.96 0.31 -10.47
CA GLU A 99 -11.99 1.07 -11.19
C GLU A 99 -12.01 2.53 -10.73
N LYS A 100 -11.88 3.47 -11.69
CA LYS A 100 -11.80 4.92 -11.44
C LYS A 100 -10.66 5.36 -10.49
N THR A 101 -9.65 4.54 -10.32
CA THR A 101 -8.48 4.87 -9.50
C THR A 101 -7.57 5.87 -10.22
N ASN A 102 -7.02 6.83 -9.49
CA ASN A 102 -6.11 7.84 -10.01
C ASN A 102 -4.66 7.52 -9.68
N PHE A 103 -3.86 7.16 -10.69
CA PHE A 103 -2.42 6.89 -10.58
C PHE A 103 -1.53 8.03 -11.12
N THR A 104 -2.02 9.26 -11.19
CA THR A 104 -1.26 10.38 -11.77
C THR A 104 0.11 10.54 -11.11
N GLY A 105 1.17 10.44 -11.92
CA GLY A 105 2.56 10.63 -11.46
C GLY A 105 3.09 9.51 -10.55
N SER A 106 2.38 8.41 -10.38
CA SER A 106 2.86 7.26 -9.60
C SER A 106 3.98 6.51 -10.34
N ASN A 107 4.84 5.85 -9.56
CA ASN A 107 5.83 4.92 -10.07
C ASN A 107 5.23 3.50 -10.12
N LEU A 108 4.87 3.06 -11.31
CA LEU A 108 4.31 1.72 -11.58
C LEU A 108 5.34 0.80 -12.27
N THR A 109 6.64 1.13 -12.18
CA THR A 109 7.70 0.33 -12.80
C THR A 109 7.70 -1.08 -12.23
N ARG A 110 7.64 -2.09 -13.12
CA ARG A 110 7.62 -3.51 -12.78
C ARG A 110 6.44 -3.98 -11.91
N VAL A 111 5.35 -3.24 -11.88
CA VAL A 111 4.11 -3.72 -11.26
C VAL A 111 3.52 -4.83 -12.11
N ASP A 112 3.13 -5.93 -11.46
CA ASP A 112 2.37 -6.98 -12.14
C ASP A 112 0.85 -6.71 -12.03
N PHE A 113 0.24 -6.29 -13.13
CA PHE A 113 -1.19 -6.03 -13.24
C PHE A 113 -1.96 -7.15 -13.96
N MET A 114 -1.45 -8.38 -13.99
CA MET A 114 -2.11 -9.46 -14.70
C MET A 114 -3.56 -9.65 -14.21
N GLY A 115 -4.53 -9.54 -15.12
CA GLY A 115 -5.95 -9.69 -14.80
C GLY A 115 -6.56 -8.57 -13.96
N ALA A 116 -5.81 -7.49 -13.67
CA ALA A 116 -6.38 -6.35 -12.97
C ALA A 116 -7.38 -5.58 -13.85
N THR A 117 -8.44 -5.07 -13.23
CA THR A 117 -9.39 -4.17 -13.89
C THR A 117 -9.07 -2.73 -13.55
N TYR A 118 -9.00 -1.87 -14.57
CA TYR A 118 -8.77 -0.44 -14.40
C TYR A 118 -9.51 0.34 -15.46
N GLN A 119 -10.25 1.37 -15.06
CA GLN A 119 -10.62 2.48 -15.93
C GLN A 119 -9.70 3.65 -15.56
N ILE A 120 -8.63 3.82 -16.33
CA ILE A 120 -7.66 4.87 -16.04
C ILE A 120 -8.28 6.21 -16.42
N GLN A 121 -8.60 7.05 -15.46
CA GLN A 121 -8.73 8.48 -15.71
C GLN A 121 -7.33 9.08 -15.74
N ILE A 122 -6.79 9.25 -16.92
CA ILE A 122 -5.47 9.83 -17.12
C ILE A 122 -5.64 11.33 -17.33
N TYR A 123 -5.38 12.11 -16.30
CA TYR A 123 -5.06 13.52 -16.45
C TYR A 123 -3.53 13.68 -16.38
N HIS A 124 -2.90 13.94 -17.54
CA HIS A 124 -1.46 14.18 -17.72
C HIS A 124 -0.50 13.06 -17.28
N PHE A 125 0.03 12.39 -18.28
CA PHE A 125 0.93 11.25 -18.23
C PHE A 125 2.31 11.55 -17.65
N GLN A 126 2.76 10.76 -16.66
CA GLN A 126 3.99 9.97 -16.76
C GLN A 126 3.81 8.66 -15.99
N VAL A 127 3.29 7.64 -16.65
CA VAL A 127 3.40 6.27 -16.15
C VAL A 127 4.66 5.70 -16.78
N LEU A 128 5.69 5.45 -16.01
CA LEU A 128 6.89 4.77 -16.46
C LEU A 128 6.66 3.26 -16.43
N PHE A 129 6.22 2.70 -17.55
CA PHE A 129 6.34 1.28 -17.81
C PHE A 129 7.73 1.03 -18.43
N LYS A 130 8.59 0.31 -17.75
CA LYS A 130 9.78 -0.31 -18.30
C LYS A 130 9.83 -1.78 -17.94
#